data_cfc23c7117775196c40d1283070c157f
#
_entry.id   cfc23c7117775196c40d1283070c157f
#
_cell.length_a   1.000
_cell.length_b   1.000
_cell.length_c   1.000
_cell.angle_alpha   90.00
_cell.angle_beta   90.00
_cell.angle_gamma   90.00
#
_symmetry.space_group_name_H-M   'P 1'
#
loop_
_entity.id
_entity.type
_entity.pdbx_description
1 polymer ?
#
loop_
_entity_poly.entity_id
_entity_poly.type
_entity_poly.pdbx_seq_one_letter_code
_entity_poly.pdbx_strand_id
1 'polypeptide(L)'
;MKFSSILLACVPTAMAASLAYKAPPALLAMAKRSPQTCVLPGSYHVKNFEAHAPTNGTSMSSYKFTYVNTASNVTTKCHYHSGMKPHTLKGGEVANRFACKDKNVNFVWTPAQNSMTMVQNVCPDAKGKYEYAASGNVFIPVNCASGKCQLNTHSYNGTFTKMAPVQHPDVAQKKHRRGVAWSYDGYN
;
A
#
# COMPACT_ATOMS: atom_id res chain seq x y z
N MET A 1 -25.52 53.25 18.19
CA MET A 1 -25.70 51.79 18.06
C MET A 1 -24.39 51.17 17.62
N LYS A 2 -23.67 50.49 18.52
CA LYS A 2 -22.37 49.86 18.23
C LYS A 2 -22.64 48.39 17.94
N PHE A 3 -22.43 47.93 16.72
CA PHE A 3 -22.46 46.51 16.35
C PHE A 3 -21.13 45.90 16.63
N SER A 4 -21.04 45.03 17.66
CA SER A 4 -19.89 44.18 17.90
C SER A 4 -19.98 42.94 17.00
N SER A 5 -19.12 42.88 16.01
CA SER A 5 -18.96 41.68 15.16
C SER A 5 -18.16 40.62 15.93
N ILE A 6 -18.85 39.56 16.34
CA ILE A 6 -18.18 38.35 16.92
C ILE A 6 -17.68 37.53 15.76
N LEU A 7 -16.36 37.53 15.55
CA LEU A 7 -15.67 36.58 14.65
C LEU A 7 -15.64 35.20 15.33
N LEU A 8 -16.52 34.29 14.88
CA LEU A 8 -16.44 32.88 15.23
C LEU A 8 -15.26 32.28 14.48
N ALA A 9 -14.15 32.06 15.17
CA ALA A 9 -13.04 31.30 14.68
C ALA A 9 -13.41 29.81 14.62
N CYS A 10 -13.77 29.30 13.44
CA CYS A 10 -13.92 27.87 13.20
C CYS A 10 -12.54 27.24 13.27
N VAL A 11 -12.18 26.67 14.41
CA VAL A 11 -11.01 25.81 14.54
C VAL A 11 -11.33 24.51 13.81
N PRO A 12 -10.63 24.13 12.75
CA PRO A 12 -10.80 22.81 12.15
C PRO A 12 -10.34 21.78 13.18
N THR A 13 -11.26 21.06 13.78
CA THR A 13 -10.97 19.85 14.54
C THR A 13 -10.43 18.82 13.54
N ALA A 14 -9.10 18.75 13.43
CA ALA A 14 -8.45 17.64 12.76
C ALA A 14 -8.78 16.37 13.56
N MET A 15 -9.78 15.62 13.09
CA MET A 15 -10.02 14.26 13.55
C MET A 15 -8.78 13.46 13.15
N ALA A 16 -7.87 13.27 14.11
CA ALA A 16 -6.76 12.35 13.98
C ALA A 16 -7.36 10.95 13.87
N ALA A 17 -7.59 10.48 12.64
CA ALA A 17 -7.95 9.10 12.40
C ALA A 17 -6.85 8.23 13.02
N SER A 18 -7.22 7.37 13.96
CA SER A 18 -6.29 6.45 14.59
C SER A 18 -5.67 5.59 13.48
N LEU A 19 -4.34 5.60 13.38
CA LEU A 19 -3.62 4.77 12.42
C LEU A 19 -3.89 3.30 12.76
N ALA A 20 -4.23 2.51 11.75
CA ALA A 20 -4.47 1.07 11.91
C ALA A 20 -3.18 0.28 12.27
N TYR A 21 -2.02 0.91 12.16
CA TYR A 21 -0.71 0.36 12.51
C TYR A 21 0.03 1.29 13.48
N LYS A 22 0.96 0.73 14.26
CA LYS A 22 1.85 1.52 15.12
C LYS A 22 3.06 2.00 14.31
N ALA A 23 3.16 3.31 14.07
CA ALA A 23 4.30 3.88 13.36
C ALA A 23 5.57 3.83 14.24
N PRO A 24 6.74 3.46 13.68
CA PRO A 24 8.01 3.53 14.40
C PRO A 24 8.34 4.95 14.86
N PRO A 25 9.02 5.15 16.02
CA PRO A 25 9.36 6.48 16.52
C PRO A 25 10.14 7.34 15.53
N ALA A 26 11.07 6.73 14.77
CA ALA A 26 11.84 7.41 13.74
C ALA A 26 10.95 7.99 12.64
N LEU A 27 9.96 7.20 12.18
CA LEU A 27 9.00 7.65 11.18
C LEU A 27 8.09 8.77 11.70
N LEU A 28 7.66 8.69 12.97
CA LEU A 28 6.89 9.77 13.60
C LEU A 28 7.71 11.07 13.68
N ALA A 29 9.01 10.96 13.97
CA ALA A 29 9.91 12.11 13.97
C ALA A 29 10.08 12.72 12.58
N MET A 30 10.15 11.90 11.53
CA MET A 30 10.17 12.36 10.13
C MET A 30 8.87 13.07 9.76
N ALA A 31 7.72 12.50 10.09
CA ALA A 31 6.42 13.13 9.83
C ALA A 31 6.25 14.48 10.54
N LYS A 32 6.77 14.62 11.77
CA LYS A 32 6.78 15.89 12.50
C LYS A 32 7.68 16.95 11.86
N ARG A 33 8.85 16.54 11.32
CA ARG A 33 9.82 17.48 10.70
C ARG A 33 9.39 17.91 9.30
N SER A 34 8.69 17.08 8.58
CA SER A 34 8.31 17.32 7.19
C SER A 34 6.84 16.92 6.94
N PRO A 35 5.88 17.59 7.57
CA PRO A 35 4.47 17.18 7.52
C PRO A 35 3.85 17.27 6.12
N GLN A 36 4.45 18.04 5.22
CA GLN A 36 3.98 18.15 3.83
C GLN A 36 4.45 17.00 2.94
N THR A 37 5.62 16.43 3.21
CA THR A 37 6.23 15.38 2.39
C THR A 37 6.16 14.00 3.05
N CYS A 38 6.01 13.96 4.38
CA CYS A 38 5.89 12.72 5.14
C CYS A 38 4.49 12.59 5.75
N VAL A 39 3.53 12.22 4.93
CA VAL A 39 2.15 11.94 5.35
C VAL A 39 2.01 10.45 5.63
N LEU A 40 1.56 10.10 6.84
CA LEU A 40 1.32 8.72 7.23
C LEU A 40 -0.03 8.24 6.65
N PRO A 41 -0.03 7.23 5.78
CA PRO A 41 -1.25 6.78 5.14
C PRO A 41 -2.10 5.93 6.11
N GLY A 42 -3.40 6.15 6.14
CA GLY A 42 -4.35 5.35 6.93
C GLY A 42 -5.11 4.35 6.06
N SER A 43 -5.65 4.81 4.95
CA SER A 43 -6.49 4.03 4.05
C SER A 43 -6.17 4.32 2.59
N TYR A 44 -6.67 3.46 1.70
CA TYR A 44 -6.55 3.61 0.27
C TYR A 44 -7.79 3.05 -0.44
N HIS A 45 -7.94 3.39 -1.72
CA HIS A 45 -8.98 2.87 -2.60
C HIS A 45 -8.37 2.14 -3.79
N VAL A 46 -8.95 1.01 -4.12
CA VAL A 46 -8.75 0.30 -5.39
C VAL A 46 -9.97 0.61 -6.23
N LYS A 47 -9.82 1.41 -7.29
CA LYS A 47 -10.91 1.84 -8.17
C LYS A 47 -10.78 1.25 -9.57
N ASN A 48 -11.91 1.11 -10.25
CA ASN A 48 -11.97 0.64 -11.63
C ASN A 48 -11.25 -0.72 -11.79
N PHE A 49 -11.49 -1.63 -10.84
CA PHE A 49 -10.91 -2.97 -10.90
C PHE A 49 -11.61 -3.76 -12.01
N GLU A 50 -10.81 -4.28 -12.94
CA GLU A 50 -11.25 -5.13 -14.04
C GLU A 50 -10.33 -6.35 -14.09
N ALA A 51 -10.90 -7.53 -14.33
CA ALA A 51 -10.19 -8.79 -14.38
C ALA A 51 -10.64 -9.65 -15.55
N HIS A 52 -9.73 -10.42 -16.11
CA HIS A 52 -9.97 -11.37 -17.20
C HIS A 52 -9.38 -12.73 -16.85
N ALA A 53 -10.04 -13.78 -17.29
CA ALA A 53 -9.58 -15.16 -17.21
C ALA A 53 -9.34 -15.73 -18.61
N PRO A 54 -8.53 -16.78 -18.77
CA PRO A 54 -8.45 -17.52 -20.04
C PRO A 54 -9.80 -18.16 -20.35
N THR A 55 -10.08 -18.43 -21.63
CA THR A 55 -11.36 -18.98 -22.11
C THR A 55 -11.80 -20.25 -21.35
N ASN A 56 -10.85 -21.10 -20.96
CA ASN A 56 -11.10 -22.34 -20.23
C ASN A 56 -10.66 -22.26 -18.76
N GLY A 57 -10.39 -21.04 -18.22
CA GLY A 57 -9.83 -20.85 -16.90
C GLY A 57 -10.82 -20.33 -15.88
N THR A 58 -10.57 -20.68 -14.61
CA THR A 58 -11.29 -20.20 -13.44
C THR A 58 -10.45 -19.20 -12.62
N SER A 59 -9.20 -18.93 -13.04
CA SER A 59 -8.30 -17.99 -12.38
C SER A 59 -8.00 -16.79 -13.27
N MET A 60 -7.76 -15.65 -12.67
CA MET A 60 -7.40 -14.43 -13.40
C MET A 60 -6.06 -14.59 -14.13
N SER A 61 -6.04 -14.26 -15.43
CA SER A 61 -4.82 -14.16 -16.23
C SER A 61 -4.30 -12.73 -16.30
N SER A 62 -5.19 -11.76 -16.19
CA SER A 62 -4.83 -10.34 -16.14
C SER A 62 -5.86 -9.54 -15.35
N TYR A 63 -5.40 -8.44 -14.77
CA TYR A 63 -6.26 -7.46 -14.12
C TYR A 63 -5.62 -6.08 -14.14
N LYS A 64 -6.44 -5.05 -14.04
CA LYS A 64 -6.02 -3.65 -13.95
C LYS A 64 -6.90 -2.89 -12.98
N PHE A 65 -6.34 -1.85 -12.38
CA PHE A 65 -7.05 -0.98 -11.44
C PHE A 65 -6.33 0.36 -11.28
N THR A 66 -7.01 1.29 -10.63
CA THR A 66 -6.42 2.55 -10.18
C THR A 66 -6.30 2.52 -8.66
N TYR A 67 -5.09 2.69 -8.17
CA TYR A 67 -4.81 2.91 -6.76
C TYR A 67 -4.94 4.39 -6.43
N VAL A 68 -5.62 4.72 -5.32
CA VAL A 68 -5.81 6.09 -4.82
C VAL A 68 -5.59 6.12 -3.32
N ASN A 69 -4.66 6.96 -2.89
CA ASN A 69 -4.49 7.32 -1.49
C ASN A 69 -4.61 8.84 -1.35
N THR A 70 -5.75 9.29 -0.83
CA THR A 70 -6.06 10.73 -0.72
C THR A 70 -5.22 11.43 0.33
N ALA A 71 -4.83 10.75 1.41
CA ALA A 71 -4.01 11.33 2.46
C ALA A 71 -2.61 11.73 1.96
N SER A 72 -1.98 10.87 1.16
CA SER A 72 -0.67 11.15 0.55
C SER A 72 -0.74 11.71 -0.86
N ASN A 73 -1.95 12.00 -1.37
CA ASN A 73 -2.21 12.49 -2.73
C ASN A 73 -1.59 11.62 -3.84
N VAL A 74 -1.57 10.30 -3.63
CA VAL A 74 -1.03 9.34 -4.59
C VAL A 74 -2.16 8.73 -5.39
N THR A 75 -2.09 8.86 -6.71
CA THR A 75 -2.99 8.17 -7.65
C THR A 75 -2.16 7.54 -8.75
N THR A 76 -2.28 6.23 -8.94
CA THR A 76 -1.50 5.50 -9.95
C THR A 76 -2.28 4.34 -10.54
N LYS A 77 -1.98 4.00 -11.81
CA LYS A 77 -2.54 2.84 -12.50
C LYS A 77 -1.67 1.61 -12.23
N CYS A 78 -2.32 0.51 -11.94
CA CYS A 78 -1.69 -0.78 -11.70
C CYS A 78 -2.27 -1.80 -12.68
N HIS A 79 -1.45 -2.73 -13.16
CA HIS A 79 -1.88 -3.80 -14.03
C HIS A 79 -1.01 -5.03 -13.80
N TYR A 80 -1.60 -6.17 -14.05
CA TYR A 80 -0.95 -7.47 -14.06
C TYR A 80 -1.37 -8.24 -15.30
N HIS A 81 -0.47 -9.03 -15.86
CA HIS A 81 -0.76 -10.08 -16.83
C HIS A 81 0.13 -11.29 -16.60
N SER A 82 -0.33 -12.47 -17.00
CA SER A 82 0.46 -13.70 -16.94
C SER A 82 1.73 -13.51 -17.77
N GLY A 83 2.90 -13.68 -17.16
CA GLY A 83 4.20 -13.41 -17.77
C GLY A 83 4.90 -12.14 -17.27
N MET A 84 4.22 -11.26 -16.50
CA MET A 84 4.93 -10.21 -15.77
C MET A 84 5.91 -10.82 -14.77
N LYS A 85 7.15 -10.33 -14.79
CA LYS A 85 8.15 -10.71 -13.79
C LYS A 85 7.89 -9.90 -12.51
N PRO A 86 7.73 -10.56 -11.36
CA PRO A 86 7.57 -9.87 -10.10
C PRO A 86 8.86 -9.18 -9.69
N HIS A 87 8.74 -8.11 -8.94
CA HIS A 87 9.87 -7.47 -8.28
C HIS A 87 10.24 -8.30 -7.06
N THR A 88 11.26 -9.14 -7.17
CA THR A 88 11.83 -9.86 -6.04
C THR A 88 12.80 -8.95 -5.29
N LEU A 89 12.55 -8.69 -4.02
CA LEU A 89 13.56 -8.13 -3.15
C LEU A 89 14.65 -9.19 -2.93
N LYS A 90 15.89 -8.84 -3.17
CA LYS A 90 17.04 -9.73 -2.87
C LYS A 90 17.10 -9.92 -1.36
N GLY A 91 16.80 -11.12 -0.87
CA GLY A 91 16.83 -11.42 0.57
C GLY A 91 16.01 -12.63 1.01
N GLY A 92 15.46 -13.41 0.09
CA GLY A 92 15.03 -14.79 0.38
C GLY A 92 13.59 -15.03 0.83
N GLU A 93 12.87 -14.05 1.34
CA GLU A 93 11.47 -14.21 1.75
C GLU A 93 10.65 -13.06 1.24
N VAL A 94 10.21 -13.14 0.00
CA VAL A 94 9.37 -12.06 -0.50
C VAL A 94 8.25 -12.58 -1.37
N ALA A 95 7.06 -12.33 -0.90
CA ALA A 95 5.89 -12.38 -1.76
C ALA A 95 6.19 -11.60 -3.05
N ASN A 96 6.06 -12.26 -4.18
CA ASN A 96 6.24 -11.65 -5.48
C ASN A 96 5.38 -10.39 -5.58
N ARG A 97 6.01 -9.22 -5.72
CA ARG A 97 5.33 -7.93 -5.81
C ARG A 97 5.40 -7.41 -7.23
N PHE A 98 4.31 -6.81 -7.68
CA PHE A 98 4.24 -6.16 -8.98
C PHE A 98 4.16 -4.64 -8.77
N ALA A 99 4.95 -3.89 -9.52
CA ALA A 99 4.94 -2.44 -9.42
C ALA A 99 3.77 -1.85 -10.22
N CYS A 100 3.12 -0.82 -9.69
CA CYS A 100 2.24 0.06 -10.44
C CYS A 100 3.05 1.00 -11.37
N LYS A 101 2.38 1.89 -12.09
CA LYS A 101 3.05 2.92 -12.90
C LYS A 101 3.95 3.79 -12.01
N ASP A 102 3.48 4.17 -10.83
CA ASP A 102 4.33 4.70 -9.76
C ASP A 102 5.02 3.53 -9.05
N LYS A 103 6.35 3.45 -9.17
CA LYS A 103 7.17 2.38 -8.61
C LYS A 103 7.19 2.35 -7.08
N ASN A 104 6.72 3.42 -6.44
CA ASN A 104 6.58 3.47 -4.97
C ASN A 104 5.33 2.76 -4.48
N VAL A 105 4.43 2.37 -5.40
CA VAL A 105 3.24 1.57 -5.11
C VAL A 105 3.39 0.20 -5.76
N ASN A 106 3.25 -0.82 -4.95
CA ASN A 106 3.33 -2.22 -5.37
C ASN A 106 2.11 -2.98 -4.88
N PHE A 107 1.83 -4.11 -5.50
CA PHE A 107 0.72 -4.97 -5.11
C PHE A 107 1.06 -6.46 -5.23
N VAL A 108 0.32 -7.27 -4.48
CA VAL A 108 0.35 -8.75 -4.53
C VAL A 108 -1.07 -9.25 -4.55
N TRP A 109 -1.39 -10.17 -5.45
CA TRP A 109 -2.67 -10.87 -5.44
C TRP A 109 -2.52 -12.24 -4.79
N THR A 110 -3.38 -12.55 -3.83
CA THR A 110 -3.46 -13.85 -3.17
C THR A 110 -4.77 -14.55 -3.58
N PRO A 111 -4.72 -15.45 -4.59
CA PRO A 111 -5.95 -16.05 -5.16
C PRO A 111 -6.78 -16.82 -4.14
N ALA A 112 -6.14 -17.58 -3.25
CA ALA A 112 -6.82 -18.40 -2.25
C ALA A 112 -7.69 -17.59 -1.27
N GLN A 113 -7.39 -16.30 -1.11
CA GLN A 113 -8.09 -15.40 -0.19
C GLN A 113 -8.92 -14.34 -0.91
N ASN A 114 -8.92 -14.31 -2.24
CA ASN A 114 -9.48 -13.19 -3.01
C ASN A 114 -9.02 -11.84 -2.46
N SER A 115 -7.75 -11.74 -2.13
CA SER A 115 -7.18 -10.61 -1.42
C SER A 115 -6.03 -9.98 -2.20
N MET A 116 -6.03 -8.66 -2.24
CA MET A 116 -4.93 -7.87 -2.78
C MET A 116 -4.23 -7.13 -1.65
N THR A 117 -2.93 -7.37 -1.51
CA THR A 117 -2.06 -6.59 -0.63
C THR A 117 -1.52 -5.41 -1.40
N MET A 118 -1.80 -4.20 -0.93
CA MET A 118 -1.16 -2.98 -1.43
C MET A 118 0.01 -2.61 -0.54
N VAL A 119 1.09 -2.16 -1.17
CA VAL A 119 2.30 -1.67 -0.49
C VAL A 119 2.65 -0.31 -1.05
N GLN A 120 2.74 0.70 -0.20
CA GLN A 120 3.16 2.04 -0.58
C GLN A 120 4.40 2.44 0.21
N ASN A 121 5.46 2.85 -0.48
CA ASN A 121 6.60 3.49 0.14
C ASN A 121 6.19 4.88 0.64
N VAL A 122 6.63 5.24 1.84
CA VAL A 122 6.20 6.46 2.53
C VAL A 122 7.37 7.24 3.07
N CYS A 123 7.20 8.55 3.21
CA CYS A 123 8.17 9.44 3.83
C CYS A 123 9.56 9.38 3.18
N PRO A 124 9.73 9.95 1.99
CA PRO A 124 11.04 10.05 1.39
C PRO A 124 11.95 10.96 2.24
N ASP A 125 13.22 10.61 2.34
CA ASP A 125 14.24 11.49 2.90
C ASP A 125 14.53 12.69 1.97
N ALA A 126 15.43 13.57 2.37
CA ALA A 126 15.84 14.74 1.59
C ALA A 126 16.45 14.39 0.22
N LYS A 127 16.86 13.13 0.02
CA LYS A 127 17.40 12.59 -1.25
C LYS A 127 16.35 11.85 -2.07
N GLY A 128 15.08 11.85 -1.62
CA GLY A 128 14.00 11.11 -2.25
C GLY A 128 14.01 9.60 -2.01
N LYS A 129 14.82 9.12 -1.07
CA LYS A 129 14.90 7.70 -0.72
C LYS A 129 13.86 7.36 0.34
N TYR A 130 13.12 6.28 0.13
CA TYR A 130 12.13 5.79 1.07
C TYR A 130 12.74 4.79 2.05
N GLU A 131 12.52 5.00 3.33
CA GLU A 131 12.99 4.10 4.39
C GLU A 131 11.89 3.20 4.95
N TYR A 132 10.62 3.54 4.70
CA TYR A 132 9.46 2.81 5.21
C TYR A 132 8.45 2.54 4.13
N ALA A 133 7.74 1.42 4.29
CA ALA A 133 6.61 1.03 3.46
C ALA A 133 5.41 0.67 4.35
N ALA A 134 4.25 1.21 4.00
CA ALA A 134 2.98 0.80 4.55
C ALA A 134 2.38 -0.33 3.73
N SER A 135 1.77 -1.33 4.37
CA SER A 135 1.07 -2.40 3.69
C SER A 135 -0.28 -2.70 4.32
N GLY A 136 -1.21 -3.16 3.50
CA GLY A 136 -2.55 -3.53 3.93
C GLY A 136 -3.27 -4.33 2.87
N ASN A 137 -4.25 -5.12 3.30
CA ASN A 137 -5.01 -6.01 2.43
C ASN A 137 -6.38 -5.44 2.14
N VAL A 138 -6.88 -5.69 0.94
CA VAL A 138 -8.26 -5.44 0.53
C VAL A 138 -8.83 -6.72 -0.05
N PHE A 139 -10.02 -7.09 0.39
CA PHE A 139 -10.76 -8.22 -0.14
C PHE A 139 -11.49 -7.80 -1.43
N ILE A 140 -11.28 -8.54 -2.52
CA ILE A 140 -11.88 -8.31 -3.83
C ILE A 140 -12.54 -9.62 -4.27
N PRO A 141 -13.83 -9.81 -4.03
CA PRO A 141 -14.53 -11.01 -4.42
C PRO A 141 -14.60 -11.10 -5.93
N VAL A 142 -13.80 -11.99 -6.51
CA VAL A 142 -13.74 -12.26 -7.96
C VAL A 142 -14.19 -13.68 -8.20
N ASN A 143 -15.13 -13.85 -9.09
CA ASN A 143 -15.55 -15.17 -9.59
C ASN A 143 -15.32 -15.21 -11.10
N CYS A 144 -14.41 -16.07 -11.54
CA CYS A 144 -14.06 -16.23 -12.92
C CYS A 144 -14.57 -17.57 -13.46
N ALA A 145 -15.29 -17.53 -14.60
CA ALA A 145 -15.76 -18.72 -15.31
C ALA A 145 -15.79 -18.44 -16.81
N SER A 146 -15.35 -19.41 -17.61
CA SER A 146 -15.43 -19.37 -19.08
C SER A 146 -14.91 -18.07 -19.70
N GLY A 147 -13.75 -17.63 -19.26
CA GLY A 147 -13.09 -16.42 -19.78
C GLY A 147 -13.59 -15.09 -19.22
N LYS A 148 -14.61 -15.11 -18.39
CA LYS A 148 -15.20 -13.89 -17.78
C LYS A 148 -15.01 -13.90 -16.28
N CYS A 149 -14.67 -12.74 -15.73
CA CYS A 149 -14.62 -12.53 -14.28
C CYS A 149 -15.77 -11.61 -13.86
N GLN A 150 -16.53 -12.03 -12.87
CA GLN A 150 -17.63 -11.25 -12.29
C GLN A 150 -17.17 -10.58 -11.00
N LEU A 151 -17.58 -9.35 -10.82
CA LEU A 151 -17.27 -8.50 -9.70
C LEU A 151 -18.56 -7.90 -9.15
N ASN A 152 -18.70 -7.81 -7.83
CA ASN A 152 -19.86 -7.17 -7.21
C ASN A 152 -19.77 -5.63 -7.29
N THR A 153 -18.56 -5.11 -7.34
CA THR A 153 -18.25 -3.68 -7.48
C THR A 153 -16.91 -3.51 -8.17
N HIS A 154 -16.65 -2.33 -8.69
CA HIS A 154 -15.36 -1.97 -9.28
C HIS A 154 -14.52 -1.06 -8.35
N SER A 155 -15.00 -0.82 -7.12
CA SER A 155 -14.31 0.05 -6.14
C SER A 155 -14.29 -0.61 -4.76
N TYR A 156 -13.11 -0.70 -4.19
CA TYR A 156 -12.86 -1.36 -2.91
C TYR A 156 -12.00 -0.46 -2.01
N ASN A 157 -12.30 -0.50 -0.71
CA ASN A 157 -11.57 0.26 0.30
C ASN A 157 -10.64 -0.66 1.08
N GLY A 158 -9.38 -0.26 1.20
CA GLY A 158 -8.39 -0.94 2.00
C GLY A 158 -7.83 -0.05 3.10
N THR A 159 -7.28 -0.66 4.12
CA THR A 159 -6.64 0.03 5.24
C THR A 159 -5.22 -0.49 5.39
N PHE A 160 -4.27 0.41 5.62
CA PHE A 160 -2.91 0.01 5.96
C PHE A 160 -2.88 -0.52 7.40
N THR A 161 -2.38 -1.74 7.55
CA THR A 161 -2.36 -2.45 8.84
C THR A 161 -0.95 -2.72 9.34
N LYS A 162 0.06 -2.61 8.46
CA LYS A 162 1.46 -2.87 8.79
C LYS A 162 2.35 -1.75 8.26
N MET A 163 3.43 -1.49 9.01
CA MET A 163 4.52 -0.59 8.62
C MET A 163 5.84 -1.32 8.83
N ALA A 164 6.69 -1.32 7.81
CA ALA A 164 7.97 -1.99 7.85
C ALA A 164 9.06 -1.12 7.20
N PRO A 165 10.34 -1.27 7.59
CA PRO A 165 11.44 -0.67 6.85
C PRO A 165 11.49 -1.20 5.42
N VAL A 166 11.81 -0.33 4.45
CA VAL A 166 12.08 -0.74 3.07
C VAL A 166 13.42 -1.46 3.05
N GLN A 167 13.43 -2.71 2.55
CA GLN A 167 14.66 -3.44 2.36
C GLN A 167 15.38 -2.90 1.12
N HIS A 168 16.52 -2.26 1.32
CA HIS A 168 17.38 -1.82 0.23
C HIS A 168 18.40 -2.92 -0.08
N PRO A 169 18.60 -3.26 -1.37
CA PRO A 169 19.54 -4.32 -1.76
C PRO A 169 20.98 -4.04 -1.31
N ASP A 170 21.34 -2.78 -1.12
CA ASP A 170 22.72 -2.38 -0.76
C ASP A 170 23.04 -2.48 0.73
N VAL A 171 22.05 -2.69 1.60
CA VAL A 171 22.26 -2.76 3.06
C VAL A 171 22.43 -4.19 3.56
N ALA A 172 22.15 -5.20 2.73
CA ALA A 172 22.20 -6.62 3.11
C ALA A 172 23.63 -7.17 3.31
N GLN A 173 24.68 -6.38 3.13
CA GLN A 173 26.07 -6.87 3.25
C GLN A 173 26.87 -6.35 4.45
N LYS A 174 26.33 -5.47 5.30
CA LYS A 174 26.97 -5.29 6.59
C LYS A 174 26.46 -6.35 7.56
N LYS A 175 27.13 -7.53 7.54
CA LYS A 175 27.04 -8.53 8.60
C LYS A 175 27.25 -7.83 9.95
N HIS A 176 26.19 -7.40 10.60
CA HIS A 176 26.23 -7.20 12.03
C HIS A 176 26.29 -8.60 12.67
N ARG A 177 27.52 -9.06 12.93
CA ARG A 177 27.76 -10.03 14.00
C ARG A 177 27.28 -9.39 15.29
N ARG A 178 26.05 -9.67 15.67
CA ARG A 178 25.46 -9.81 17.00
C ARG A 178 23.94 -9.67 16.89
N GLY A 179 23.31 -10.84 16.89
CA GLY A 179 22.04 -11.18 17.50
C GLY A 179 20.94 -10.13 17.49
N VAL A 180 20.03 -10.27 16.59
CA VAL A 180 18.61 -10.51 16.79
C VAL A 180 18.05 -10.85 15.41
N ALA A 181 17.86 -12.12 15.15
CA ALA A 181 17.07 -12.59 14.03
C ALA A 181 15.61 -12.29 14.37
N TRP A 182 15.00 -11.36 13.66
CA TRP A 182 13.56 -11.23 13.64
C TRP A 182 13.05 -12.28 12.64
N SER A 183 12.68 -13.43 13.15
CA SER A 183 11.93 -14.41 12.38
C SER A 183 10.52 -13.85 12.16
N TYR A 184 10.11 -13.79 10.93
CA TYR A 184 8.74 -13.49 10.56
C TYR A 184 7.96 -14.82 10.60
N ASP A 185 7.65 -15.29 11.83
CA ASP A 185 6.77 -16.42 12.03
C ASP A 185 5.34 -15.95 11.85
N GLY A 186 4.74 -16.38 10.81
CA GLY A 186 3.33 -16.12 10.64
C GLY A 186 2.79 -16.59 9.31
N TYR A 187 2.44 -17.83 9.25
CA TYR A 187 1.14 -18.38 8.89
C TYR A 187 1.30 -19.87 8.61
N ASN A 188 0.98 -20.69 9.62
CA ASN A 188 0.34 -21.97 9.39
C ASN A 188 -1.15 -21.74 9.17
#